data_db6f2178ae04942a73eb3773bf9c3caf
#
_entry.id   db6f2178ae04942a73eb3773bf9c3caf
#
_cell.length_a   1.000
_cell.length_b   1.000
_cell.length_c   1.000
_cell.angle_alpha   90.00
_cell.angle_beta   90.00
_cell.angle_gamma   90.00
#
_symmetry.space_group_name_H-M   'P 1'
#
loop_
_entity.id
_entity.type
_entity.pdbx_description
1 polymer ?
#
loop_
_entity_poly.entity_id
_entity_poly.type
_entity_poly.pdbx_seq_one_letter_code
_entity_poly.pdbx_strand_id
1 'polypeptide(L)'
;DVCPLVPIANISMEETAKYAHQLGKRVGEELGISGYFYENAATSNERKNLATVRSGEYEGLKEKLSKANWKPDFGPTQYNEQIVSSGVTAISARDFLIAYNVNLNSTSTRRANAIAFDIRENGRAKLVEGKKVLDKDGNPERIPGKLKAVKGIGWFIEEYGIAQISYNLTNITITSMHEAFYETDVAATKRGLRVTGSELVGLVPLQAMLDAADFYLKKQERSLGISENEKIKIAIKSLGLDDLKPFNPQERIIEYVMNADAEKKLIDFSVKDFAEETASESMAPGGGSIAAYVGTLGVSLGAMVANLSAHKSGWDSKWEYFSNWAEKGQ
;
A
#
# COMPACT_ATOMS: atom_id res chain seq x y z
N ASP A 1 5.75 21.11 -1.35
CA ASP A 1 4.80 20.04 -1.03
C ASP A 1 4.61 19.05 -2.18
N VAL A 2 3.93 17.93 -1.89
CA VAL A 2 3.62 16.89 -2.87
C VAL A 2 2.16 16.51 -2.71
N CYS A 3 1.38 16.60 -3.80
CA CYS A 3 -0.05 16.28 -3.81
C CYS A 3 -0.34 15.23 -4.90
N PRO A 4 -0.27 13.94 -4.58
CA PRO A 4 -0.65 12.89 -5.52
C PRO A 4 -2.16 12.67 -5.51
N LEU A 5 -2.76 12.54 -6.70
CA LEU A 5 -4.07 11.98 -6.90
C LEU A 5 -3.91 10.49 -7.24
N VAL A 6 -4.71 9.65 -6.60
CA VAL A 6 -4.63 8.20 -6.73
C VAL A 6 -6.00 7.66 -7.13
N PRO A 7 -6.14 6.96 -8.27
CA PRO A 7 -7.40 6.33 -8.63
C PRO A 7 -7.70 5.19 -7.65
N ILE A 8 -8.86 5.24 -6.99
CA ILE A 8 -9.30 4.19 -6.05
C ILE A 8 -10.36 3.31 -6.69
N ALA A 9 -11.43 3.91 -7.22
CA ALA A 9 -12.53 3.18 -7.82
C ALA A 9 -13.24 4.02 -8.88
N ASN A 10 -13.76 3.38 -9.94
CA ASN A 10 -14.59 3.99 -10.98
C ASN A 10 -13.94 5.17 -11.73
N ILE A 11 -12.62 5.24 -11.76
CA ILE A 11 -11.85 6.27 -12.47
C ILE A 11 -10.56 5.66 -13.02
N SER A 12 -10.20 6.02 -14.24
CA SER A 12 -8.94 5.63 -14.87
C SER A 12 -7.76 6.53 -14.45
N MET A 13 -6.54 6.04 -14.67
CA MET A 13 -5.33 6.85 -14.44
C MET A 13 -5.29 8.09 -15.35
N GLU A 14 -5.75 7.97 -16.58
CA GLU A 14 -5.81 9.10 -17.54
C GLU A 14 -6.79 10.18 -17.08
N GLU A 15 -7.97 9.78 -16.57
CA GLU A 15 -8.93 10.73 -16.00
C GLU A 15 -8.39 11.37 -14.74
N THR A 16 -7.72 10.60 -13.88
CA THR A 16 -7.06 11.13 -12.67
C THR A 16 -5.98 12.15 -13.05
N ALA A 17 -5.22 11.92 -14.13
CA ALA A 17 -4.25 12.89 -14.62
C ALA A 17 -4.90 14.19 -15.11
N LYS A 18 -6.09 14.13 -15.73
CA LYS A 18 -6.85 15.32 -16.11
C LYS A 18 -7.26 16.14 -14.87
N TYR A 19 -7.72 15.46 -13.81
CA TYR A 19 -8.03 16.13 -12.54
C TYR A 19 -6.78 16.74 -11.89
N ALA A 20 -5.64 16.07 -11.96
CA ALA A 20 -4.37 16.63 -11.47
C ALA A 20 -4.02 17.94 -12.20
N HIS A 21 -4.20 17.99 -13.53
CA HIS A 21 -3.99 19.22 -14.31
C HIS A 21 -5.00 20.32 -13.96
N GLN A 22 -6.27 19.98 -13.77
CA GLN A 22 -7.29 20.94 -13.32
C GLN A 22 -6.95 21.50 -11.94
N LEU A 23 -6.54 20.65 -11.00
CA LEU A 23 -6.11 21.06 -9.67
C LEU A 23 -4.89 22.00 -9.75
N GLY A 24 -3.87 21.63 -10.52
CA GLY A 24 -2.67 22.47 -10.69
C GLY A 24 -2.99 23.84 -11.26
N LYS A 25 -3.89 23.91 -12.26
CA LYS A 25 -4.36 25.19 -12.81
C LYS A 25 -5.02 26.04 -11.71
N ARG A 26 -5.94 25.48 -10.94
CA ARG A 26 -6.61 26.19 -9.83
C ARG A 26 -5.62 26.65 -8.76
N VAL A 27 -4.69 25.79 -8.36
CA VAL A 27 -3.64 26.13 -7.39
C VAL A 27 -2.79 27.31 -7.87
N GLY A 28 -2.46 27.34 -9.15
CA GLY A 28 -1.71 28.44 -9.76
C GLY A 28 -2.50 29.73 -9.85
N GLU A 29 -3.77 29.67 -10.26
CA GLU A 29 -4.62 30.84 -10.50
C GLU A 29 -5.24 31.40 -9.20
N GLU A 30 -5.72 30.52 -8.30
CA GLU A 30 -6.45 30.92 -7.09
C GLU A 30 -5.51 31.23 -5.91
N LEU A 31 -4.39 30.49 -5.80
CA LEU A 31 -3.48 30.60 -4.66
C LEU A 31 -2.12 31.25 -5.03
N GLY A 32 -1.83 31.43 -6.32
CA GLY A 32 -0.56 31.96 -6.76
C GLY A 32 0.65 31.04 -6.49
N ILE A 33 0.40 29.74 -6.22
CA ILE A 33 1.46 28.78 -5.93
C ILE A 33 1.96 28.16 -7.22
N SER A 34 3.29 28.17 -7.39
CA SER A 34 3.94 27.54 -8.54
C SER A 34 4.06 26.03 -8.36
N GLY A 35 4.04 25.28 -9.45
CA GLY A 35 4.19 23.83 -9.34
C GLY A 35 4.58 23.10 -10.60
N TYR A 36 4.86 21.81 -10.40
CA TYR A 36 5.22 20.86 -11.43
C TYR A 36 4.29 19.66 -11.42
N PHE A 37 3.99 19.15 -12.62
CA PHE A 37 3.36 17.84 -12.75
C PHE A 37 4.41 16.73 -12.81
N TYR A 38 4.12 15.58 -12.18
CA TYR A 38 5.04 14.45 -12.19
C TYR A 38 4.29 13.12 -12.42
N GLU A 39 5.01 12.03 -12.62
CA GLU A 39 4.49 10.68 -12.96
C GLU A 39 3.49 10.71 -14.14
N ASN A 40 2.25 10.23 -13.97
CA ASN A 40 1.27 10.15 -15.05
C ASN A 40 0.67 11.51 -15.43
N ALA A 41 0.84 12.53 -14.62
CA ALA A 41 0.48 13.92 -14.96
C ALA A 41 1.66 14.72 -15.57
N ALA A 42 2.86 14.12 -15.66
CA ALA A 42 4.07 14.81 -16.12
C ALA A 42 3.92 15.36 -17.54
N THR A 43 4.35 16.62 -17.76
CA THR A 43 4.36 17.29 -19.06
C THR A 43 5.59 16.96 -19.90
N SER A 44 6.62 16.35 -19.29
CA SER A 44 7.85 15.89 -19.97
C SER A 44 8.41 14.62 -19.31
N ASN A 45 9.23 13.88 -20.06
CA ASN A 45 9.86 12.67 -19.53
C ASN A 45 10.79 12.93 -18.33
N GLU A 46 11.45 14.09 -18.29
CA GLU A 46 12.33 14.49 -17.19
C GLU A 46 11.57 14.66 -15.88
N ARG A 47 10.27 14.98 -15.93
CA ARG A 47 9.42 15.25 -14.78
C ARG A 47 8.67 14.02 -14.28
N LYS A 48 8.77 12.87 -14.97
CA LYS A 48 8.15 11.63 -14.51
C LYS A 48 8.65 11.17 -13.13
N ASN A 49 9.92 11.41 -12.83
CA ASN A 49 10.48 11.02 -11.54
C ASN A 49 10.40 12.17 -10.53
N LEU A 50 9.61 11.97 -9.46
CA LEU A 50 9.46 12.94 -8.38
C LEU A 50 10.81 13.36 -7.77
N ALA A 51 11.80 12.45 -7.64
CA ALA A 51 13.12 12.78 -7.11
C ALA A 51 13.86 13.79 -8.00
N THR A 52 13.68 13.68 -9.33
CA THR A 52 14.22 14.66 -10.29
C THR A 52 13.50 16.00 -10.16
N VAL A 53 12.18 15.99 -10.04
CA VAL A 53 11.37 17.20 -9.82
C VAL A 53 11.76 17.91 -8.51
N ARG A 54 12.07 17.16 -7.46
CA ARG A 54 12.47 17.69 -6.14
C ARG A 54 13.97 17.97 -5.99
N SER A 55 14.79 17.65 -7.00
CA SER A 55 16.24 17.84 -6.91
C SER A 55 16.60 19.32 -6.62
N GLY A 56 17.53 19.53 -5.69
CA GLY A 56 17.92 20.85 -5.18
C GLY A 56 17.04 21.37 -4.06
N GLU A 57 15.92 20.72 -3.78
CA GLU A 57 14.95 21.04 -2.73
C GLU A 57 14.55 22.52 -2.72
N TYR A 58 14.19 23.08 -1.57
CA TYR A 58 13.80 24.51 -1.48
C TYR A 58 14.98 25.45 -1.75
N GLU A 59 16.16 25.09 -1.29
CA GLU A 59 17.38 25.91 -1.42
C GLU A 59 17.81 26.07 -2.88
N GLY A 60 17.58 25.05 -3.70
CA GLY A 60 17.89 25.07 -5.14
C GLY A 60 16.84 25.72 -6.03
N LEU A 61 15.68 26.16 -5.50
CA LEU A 61 14.55 26.64 -6.31
C LEU A 61 14.92 27.86 -7.16
N LYS A 62 15.66 28.84 -6.61
CA LYS A 62 16.05 30.05 -7.34
C LYS A 62 16.86 29.72 -8.57
N GLU A 63 17.86 28.84 -8.44
CA GLU A 63 18.69 28.42 -9.57
C GLU A 63 17.88 27.56 -10.56
N LYS A 64 17.04 26.66 -10.05
CA LYS A 64 16.21 25.77 -10.87
C LYS A 64 15.25 26.56 -11.76
N LEU A 65 14.54 27.54 -11.21
CA LEU A 65 13.58 28.37 -11.92
C LEU A 65 14.22 29.31 -12.97
N SER A 66 15.52 29.56 -12.87
CA SER A 66 16.25 30.31 -13.89
C SER A 66 16.48 29.52 -15.18
N LYS A 67 16.39 28.18 -15.13
CA LYS A 67 16.61 27.29 -16.26
C LYS A 67 15.33 27.17 -17.11
N ALA A 68 15.44 27.35 -18.43
CA ALA A 68 14.27 27.34 -19.31
C ALA A 68 13.44 26.07 -19.29
N ASN A 69 14.09 24.88 -19.12
CA ASN A 69 13.43 23.58 -19.02
C ASN A 69 12.78 23.30 -17.64
N TRP A 70 13.04 24.15 -16.65
CA TRP A 70 12.49 24.05 -15.31
C TRP A 70 11.50 25.16 -14.96
N LYS A 71 10.92 25.81 -15.95
CA LYS A 71 9.77 26.68 -15.71
C LYS A 71 8.61 25.87 -15.14
N PRO A 72 7.90 26.38 -14.12
CA PRO A 72 6.72 25.73 -13.58
C PRO A 72 5.66 25.42 -14.64
N ASP A 73 4.93 24.33 -14.46
CA ASP A 73 3.81 23.93 -15.31
C ASP A 73 2.57 24.80 -15.02
N PHE A 74 2.46 25.32 -13.81
CA PHE A 74 1.37 26.20 -13.37
C PHE A 74 1.88 27.22 -12.35
N GLY A 75 1.12 28.31 -12.18
CA GLY A 75 1.44 29.40 -11.28
C GLY A 75 2.58 30.32 -11.80
N PRO A 76 3.10 31.20 -10.94
CA PRO A 76 4.18 32.12 -11.29
C PRO A 76 5.42 31.42 -11.82
N THR A 77 5.98 31.91 -12.92
CA THR A 77 7.13 31.30 -13.60
C THR A 77 8.47 31.90 -13.20
N GLN A 78 8.46 33.02 -12.50
CA GLN A 78 9.66 33.72 -12.03
C GLN A 78 9.75 33.64 -10.50
N TYR A 79 10.98 33.51 -10.00
CA TYR A 79 11.26 33.53 -8.58
C TYR A 79 10.85 34.87 -7.96
N ASN A 80 9.90 34.85 -7.03
CA ASN A 80 9.30 36.04 -6.42
C ASN A 80 9.02 35.77 -4.90
N GLU A 81 8.50 36.78 -4.20
CA GLU A 81 8.20 36.68 -2.76
C GLU A 81 7.18 35.58 -2.42
N GLN A 82 6.23 35.33 -3.31
CA GLN A 82 5.27 34.23 -3.13
C GLN A 82 5.98 32.87 -3.12
N ILE A 83 6.90 32.63 -4.06
CA ILE A 83 7.70 31.39 -4.11
C ILE A 83 8.63 31.29 -2.90
N VAL A 84 9.16 32.41 -2.40
CA VAL A 84 9.96 32.43 -1.18
C VAL A 84 9.14 31.99 0.03
N SER A 85 7.88 32.37 0.12
CA SER A 85 7.03 32.02 1.27
C SER A 85 6.39 30.63 1.15
N SER A 86 5.90 30.24 -0.04
CA SER A 86 5.12 28.99 -0.23
C SER A 86 5.95 27.84 -0.78
N GLY A 87 7.14 28.11 -1.34
CA GLY A 87 7.89 27.12 -2.10
C GLY A 87 7.18 26.74 -3.41
N VAL A 88 7.34 25.50 -3.84
CA VAL A 88 6.77 24.93 -5.06
C VAL A 88 6.08 23.62 -4.74
N THR A 89 4.95 23.34 -5.39
CA THR A 89 4.16 22.13 -5.19
C THR A 89 4.31 21.18 -6.39
N ALA A 90 4.45 19.88 -6.11
CA ALA A 90 4.41 18.84 -7.13
C ALA A 90 3.05 18.12 -7.08
N ILE A 91 2.31 18.12 -8.21
CA ILE A 91 1.01 17.46 -8.33
C ILE A 91 1.10 16.30 -9.32
N SER A 92 0.46 15.18 -9.05
CA SER A 92 0.54 13.97 -9.87
C SER A 92 -0.77 13.20 -9.91
N ALA A 93 -0.88 12.34 -10.91
CA ALA A 93 -1.69 11.13 -10.88
C ALA A 93 -0.74 9.94 -10.84
N ARG A 94 -0.88 9.05 -9.86
CA ARG A 94 0.02 7.90 -9.67
C ARG A 94 -0.69 6.69 -9.11
N ASP A 95 -0.05 5.54 -9.25
CA ASP A 95 -0.49 4.30 -8.63
C ASP A 95 -0.45 4.40 -7.10
N PHE A 96 -1.20 3.49 -6.46
CA PHE A 96 -1.24 3.43 -5.01
C PHE A 96 0.16 3.09 -4.45
N LEU A 97 0.57 3.86 -3.45
CA LEU A 97 1.81 3.63 -2.72
C LEU A 97 1.49 3.27 -1.28
N ILE A 98 2.06 2.18 -0.80
CA ILE A 98 2.00 1.84 0.62
C ILE A 98 3.29 2.28 1.30
N ALA A 99 3.19 3.17 2.28
CA ALA A 99 4.27 3.48 3.22
C ALA A 99 4.22 2.45 4.35
N TYR A 100 5.30 1.67 4.48
CA TYR A 100 5.32 0.46 5.28
C TYR A 100 6.64 0.32 6.04
N ASN A 101 6.57 0.20 7.34
CA ASN A 101 7.73 0.07 8.20
C ASN A 101 7.81 -1.35 8.79
N VAL A 102 8.98 -1.96 8.76
CA VAL A 102 9.22 -3.28 9.34
C VAL A 102 10.12 -3.16 10.56
N ASN A 103 9.66 -3.67 11.71
CA ASN A 103 10.29 -3.54 13.01
C ASN A 103 11.37 -4.60 13.23
N LEU A 104 12.48 -4.22 13.83
CA LEU A 104 13.58 -5.13 14.14
C LEU A 104 13.84 -5.17 15.66
N ASN A 105 14.24 -6.33 16.17
CA ASN A 105 14.75 -6.50 17.54
C ASN A 105 16.15 -5.89 17.70
N SER A 106 16.37 -4.68 17.24
CA SER A 106 17.68 -4.02 17.23
C SER A 106 17.55 -2.52 17.34
N THR A 107 18.57 -1.85 17.83
CA THR A 107 18.72 -0.38 17.81
C THR A 107 19.69 0.08 16.70
N SER A 108 20.24 -0.85 15.92
CA SER A 108 21.29 -0.57 14.95
C SER A 108 20.73 -0.11 13.60
N THR A 109 20.73 1.20 13.35
CA THR A 109 20.42 1.78 12.04
C THR A 109 21.31 1.21 10.92
N ARG A 110 22.59 0.92 11.21
CA ARG A 110 23.50 0.32 10.25
C ARG A 110 23.02 -1.06 9.77
N ARG A 111 22.53 -1.90 10.70
CA ARG A 111 21.99 -3.23 10.36
C ARG A 111 20.67 -3.12 9.61
N ALA A 112 19.77 -2.21 10.03
CA ALA A 112 18.53 -1.92 9.33
C ALA A 112 18.79 -1.46 7.88
N ASN A 113 19.73 -0.52 7.68
CA ASN A 113 20.13 -0.10 6.33
C ASN A 113 20.73 -1.25 5.50
N ALA A 114 21.51 -2.13 6.10
CA ALA A 114 22.06 -3.28 5.37
C ALA A 114 20.97 -4.20 4.84
N ILE A 115 19.89 -4.40 5.60
CA ILE A 115 18.70 -5.16 5.16
C ILE A 115 17.93 -4.38 4.10
N ALA A 116 17.66 -3.09 4.33
CA ALA A 116 16.97 -2.23 3.36
C ALA A 116 17.65 -2.26 1.98
N PHE A 117 18.99 -2.29 1.96
CA PHE A 117 19.77 -2.32 0.72
C PHE A 117 19.74 -3.68 0.02
N ASP A 118 19.49 -4.77 0.73
CA ASP A 118 19.28 -6.08 0.12
C ASP A 118 17.90 -6.19 -0.54
N ILE A 119 16.92 -5.45 -0.01
CA ILE A 119 15.52 -5.55 -0.41
C ILE A 119 15.15 -4.54 -1.49
N ARG A 120 15.47 -3.25 -1.29
CA ARG A 120 15.04 -2.15 -2.18
C ARG A 120 15.60 -2.28 -3.59
N GLU A 121 14.85 -1.86 -4.60
CA GLU A 121 15.22 -1.98 -6.01
C GLU A 121 16.60 -1.38 -6.33
N ASN A 122 16.89 -0.20 -5.83
CA ASN A 122 18.17 0.49 -6.07
C ASN A 122 19.38 -0.18 -5.36
N GLY A 123 19.13 -1.13 -4.48
CA GLY A 123 20.14 -1.93 -3.82
C GLY A 123 21.21 -1.12 -3.10
N ARG A 124 22.46 -1.54 -3.28
CA ARG A 124 23.68 -0.95 -2.65
C ARG A 124 24.72 -0.57 -3.68
N ALA A 125 25.61 0.36 -3.32
CA ALA A 125 26.80 0.62 -4.13
C ALA A 125 27.71 -0.60 -4.13
N LYS A 126 28.24 -0.95 -5.30
CA LYS A 126 29.25 -2.00 -5.47
C LYS A 126 30.59 -1.51 -4.92
N LEU A 127 31.19 -2.31 -4.06
CA LEU A 127 32.49 -2.00 -3.47
C LEU A 127 33.52 -3.03 -3.94
N VAL A 128 34.71 -2.56 -4.29
CA VAL A 128 35.90 -3.38 -4.51
C VAL A 128 36.99 -2.84 -3.59
N GLU A 129 37.57 -3.67 -2.75
CA GLU A 129 38.54 -3.27 -1.71
C GLU A 129 38.08 -2.09 -0.84
N GLY A 130 36.77 -2.04 -0.52
CA GLY A 130 36.18 -0.97 0.30
C GLY A 130 35.90 0.36 -0.45
N LYS A 131 36.29 0.47 -1.72
CA LYS A 131 36.05 1.65 -2.55
C LYS A 131 34.83 1.44 -3.47
N LYS A 132 34.05 2.51 -3.68
CA LYS A 132 32.93 2.48 -4.64
C LYS A 132 33.46 2.32 -6.05
N VAL A 133 32.92 1.36 -6.80
CA VAL A 133 33.12 1.26 -8.24
C VAL A 133 32.24 2.30 -8.92
N LEU A 134 32.84 3.08 -9.81
CA LEU A 134 32.10 4.10 -10.58
C LEU A 134 31.89 3.60 -12.02
N ASP A 135 30.75 3.96 -12.60
CA ASP A 135 30.47 3.75 -14.02
C ASP A 135 31.19 4.80 -14.90
N LYS A 136 30.94 4.74 -16.22
CA LYS A 136 31.56 5.65 -17.21
C LYS A 136 31.18 7.12 -17.00
N ASP A 137 30.07 7.38 -16.32
CA ASP A 137 29.53 8.72 -16.07
C ASP A 137 29.90 9.23 -14.66
N GLY A 138 30.71 8.46 -13.92
CA GLY A 138 31.16 8.80 -12.56
C GLY A 138 30.13 8.47 -11.46
N ASN A 139 29.05 7.77 -11.78
CA ASN A 139 28.07 7.34 -10.78
C ASN A 139 28.47 5.99 -10.15
N PRO A 140 28.12 5.74 -8.88
CA PRO A 140 28.40 4.46 -8.26
C PRO A 140 27.66 3.31 -8.96
N GLU A 141 28.37 2.31 -9.46
CA GLU A 141 27.76 1.04 -9.87
C GLU A 141 26.97 0.43 -8.70
N ARG A 142 25.82 -0.17 -9.02
CA ARG A 142 24.95 -0.71 -8.00
C ARG A 142 24.74 -2.21 -8.16
N ILE A 143 24.65 -2.88 -7.01
CA ILE A 143 24.13 -4.24 -6.89
C ILE A 143 22.65 -4.05 -6.56
N PRO A 144 21.71 -4.41 -7.47
CA PRO A 144 20.28 -4.25 -7.22
C PRO A 144 19.85 -5.10 -6.02
N GLY A 145 18.82 -4.64 -5.32
CA GLY A 145 18.17 -5.43 -4.28
C GLY A 145 17.20 -6.46 -4.88
N LYS A 146 16.60 -7.23 -4.00
CA LYS A 146 15.80 -8.40 -4.39
C LYS A 146 14.45 -8.01 -5.02
N LEU A 147 13.83 -6.93 -4.55
CA LEU A 147 12.47 -6.54 -4.93
C LEU A 147 12.47 -5.31 -5.84
N LYS A 148 11.50 -5.31 -6.78
CA LYS A 148 11.22 -4.20 -7.68
C LYS A 148 10.16 -3.26 -7.09
N ALA A 149 10.09 -2.03 -7.57
CA ALA A 149 9.15 -1.02 -7.10
C ALA A 149 9.17 -0.80 -5.57
N VAL A 150 10.33 -1.03 -4.94
CA VAL A 150 10.54 -0.83 -3.50
C VAL A 150 11.64 0.18 -3.27
N LYS A 151 11.32 1.27 -2.56
CA LYS A 151 12.29 2.18 -1.96
C LYS A 151 12.38 1.89 -0.47
N GLY A 152 13.55 2.02 0.13
CA GLY A 152 13.69 1.71 1.56
C GLY A 152 14.97 2.23 2.17
N ILE A 153 14.88 2.60 3.44
CA ILE A 153 15.99 2.99 4.31
C ILE A 153 15.81 2.39 5.69
N GLY A 154 16.93 2.19 6.40
CA GLY A 154 16.90 1.86 7.81
C GLY A 154 17.00 3.14 8.65
N TRP A 155 16.23 3.22 9.71
CA TRP A 155 16.26 4.32 10.65
C TRP A 155 16.06 3.84 12.10
N PHE A 156 16.17 4.73 13.06
CA PHE A 156 15.87 4.47 14.46
C PHE A 156 14.70 5.35 14.89
N ILE A 157 13.76 4.76 15.59
CA ILE A 157 12.59 5.47 16.14
C ILE A 157 12.77 5.57 17.64
N GLU A 158 12.96 6.78 18.13
CA GLU A 158 13.14 7.05 19.56
C GLU A 158 11.90 6.68 20.39
N GLU A 159 10.70 6.97 19.85
CA GLU A 159 9.42 6.66 20.51
C GLU A 159 9.29 5.19 20.88
N TYR A 160 9.79 4.28 20.02
CA TYR A 160 9.70 2.83 20.24
C TYR A 160 11.01 2.20 20.72
N GLY A 161 12.12 2.94 20.67
CA GLY A 161 13.44 2.44 21.05
C GLY A 161 13.98 1.34 20.15
N ILE A 162 13.52 1.25 18.89
CA ILE A 162 13.89 0.20 17.94
C ILE A 162 14.35 0.77 16.62
N ALA A 163 15.14 -0.01 15.88
CA ALA A 163 15.41 0.25 14.48
C ALA A 163 14.30 -0.35 13.60
N GLN A 164 13.86 0.42 12.63
CA GLN A 164 12.91 0.00 11.60
C GLN A 164 13.53 0.10 10.22
N ILE A 165 12.94 -0.64 9.28
CA ILE A 165 13.17 -0.43 7.85
C ILE A 165 11.92 0.24 7.30
N SER A 166 12.05 1.49 6.86
CA SER A 166 10.96 2.24 6.25
C SER A 166 10.96 2.00 4.75
N TYR A 167 9.87 1.44 4.24
CA TYR A 167 9.64 1.18 2.83
C TYR A 167 8.58 2.11 2.24
N ASN A 168 8.77 2.44 0.97
CA ASN A 168 7.71 2.87 0.08
C ASN A 168 7.54 1.81 -1.01
N LEU A 169 6.43 1.07 -0.96
CA LEU A 169 6.02 0.14 -2.01
C LEU A 169 5.33 0.97 -3.09
N THR A 170 6.06 1.32 -4.14
CA THR A 170 5.61 2.30 -5.14
C THR A 170 4.68 1.70 -6.18
N ASN A 171 4.63 0.39 -6.29
CA ASN A 171 3.65 -0.36 -7.08
C ASN A 171 3.39 -1.72 -6.42
N ILE A 172 2.23 -1.85 -5.78
CA ILE A 172 1.84 -3.04 -5.01
C ILE A 172 1.44 -4.23 -5.89
N THR A 173 1.24 -4.03 -7.20
CA THR A 173 1.02 -5.13 -8.14
C THR A 173 2.33 -5.79 -8.58
N ILE A 174 3.46 -5.10 -8.40
CA ILE A 174 4.81 -5.63 -8.68
C ILE A 174 5.41 -6.27 -7.44
N THR A 175 5.32 -5.59 -6.29
CA THR A 175 5.77 -6.11 -4.99
C THR A 175 4.72 -5.83 -3.94
N SER A 176 4.15 -6.89 -3.41
CA SER A 176 3.13 -6.83 -2.38
C SER A 176 3.71 -6.54 -1.00
N MET A 177 2.84 -6.12 -0.07
CA MET A 177 3.23 -5.85 1.31
C MET A 177 3.78 -7.09 2.02
N HIS A 178 3.12 -8.23 1.84
CA HIS A 178 3.55 -9.50 2.45
C HIS A 178 4.87 -10.03 1.88
N GLU A 179 5.15 -9.80 0.60
CA GLU A 179 6.42 -10.14 -0.02
C GLU A 179 7.56 -9.29 0.55
N ALA A 180 7.35 -7.99 0.68
CA ALA A 180 8.33 -7.08 1.30
C ALA A 180 8.63 -7.48 2.75
N PHE A 181 7.60 -7.83 3.53
CA PHE A 181 7.72 -8.30 4.91
C PHE A 181 8.52 -9.61 4.98
N TYR A 182 8.11 -10.60 4.19
CA TYR A 182 8.72 -11.93 4.17
C TYR A 182 10.20 -11.88 3.79
N GLU A 183 10.54 -11.14 2.74
CA GLU A 183 11.93 -11.01 2.30
C GLU A 183 12.79 -10.23 3.31
N THR A 184 12.18 -9.28 4.00
CA THR A 184 12.83 -8.56 5.10
C THR A 184 13.15 -9.51 6.26
N ASP A 185 12.22 -10.38 6.64
CA ASP A 185 12.42 -11.38 7.70
C ASP A 185 13.55 -12.37 7.33
N VAL A 186 13.55 -12.85 6.09
CA VAL A 186 14.64 -13.70 5.56
C VAL A 186 15.98 -12.98 5.62
N ALA A 187 16.06 -11.72 5.23
CA ALA A 187 17.29 -10.93 5.24
C ALA A 187 17.75 -10.56 6.65
N ALA A 188 16.82 -10.34 7.59
CA ALA A 188 17.08 -10.09 8.99
C ALA A 188 17.65 -11.35 9.67
N THR A 189 17.01 -12.50 9.48
CA THR A 189 17.44 -13.79 10.03
C THR A 189 18.86 -14.15 9.61
N LYS A 190 19.23 -13.92 8.34
CA LYS A 190 20.63 -14.11 7.85
C LYS A 190 21.66 -13.26 8.58
N ARG A 191 21.22 -12.20 9.28
CA ARG A 191 22.10 -11.29 10.05
C ARG A 191 21.97 -11.46 11.56
N GLY A 192 21.29 -12.52 12.02
CA GLY A 192 21.06 -12.79 13.43
C GLY A 192 20.06 -11.80 14.05
N LEU A 193 19.21 -11.16 13.24
CA LEU A 193 18.13 -10.30 13.67
C LEU A 193 16.78 -11.00 13.48
N ARG A 194 15.76 -10.46 14.14
CA ARG A 194 14.38 -10.91 14.00
C ARG A 194 13.49 -9.72 13.66
N VAL A 195 12.58 -9.92 12.72
CA VAL A 195 11.45 -9.03 12.54
C VAL A 195 10.46 -9.27 13.70
N THR A 196 10.03 -8.22 14.39
CA THR A 196 9.09 -8.31 15.51
C THR A 196 7.66 -8.04 15.07
N GLY A 197 7.49 -7.21 14.06
CA GLY A 197 6.20 -6.83 13.48
C GLY A 197 6.39 -5.75 12.42
N SER A 198 5.32 -5.03 12.15
CA SER A 198 5.34 -3.96 11.16
C SER A 198 4.36 -2.85 11.49
N GLU A 199 4.50 -1.72 10.81
CA GLU A 199 3.64 -0.56 10.94
C GLU A 199 3.20 -0.09 9.56
N LEU A 200 1.90 0.06 9.38
CA LEU A 200 1.31 0.68 8.20
C LEU A 200 1.16 2.19 8.44
N VAL A 201 1.74 2.99 7.58
CA VAL A 201 1.62 4.46 7.64
C VAL A 201 0.54 4.93 6.67
N GLY A 202 -0.57 5.43 7.22
CA GLY A 202 -1.72 5.85 6.42
C GLY A 202 -2.72 4.72 6.17
N LEU A 203 -3.27 4.70 4.95
CA LEU A 203 -4.33 3.78 4.53
C LEU A 203 -3.79 2.66 3.62
N VAL A 204 -4.54 1.56 3.53
CA VAL A 204 -4.21 0.40 2.70
C VAL A 204 -5.44 -0.06 1.91
N PRO A 205 -5.31 -0.47 0.64
CA PRO A 205 -6.40 -1.12 -0.07
C PRO A 205 -6.76 -2.46 0.56
N LEU A 206 -8.05 -2.78 0.59
CA LEU A 206 -8.56 -4.07 1.09
C LEU A 206 -7.85 -5.26 0.41
N GLN A 207 -7.67 -5.19 -0.92
CA GLN A 207 -7.04 -6.25 -1.68
C GLN A 207 -5.62 -6.57 -1.18
N ALA A 208 -4.83 -5.58 -0.78
CA ALA A 208 -3.49 -5.80 -0.25
C ALA A 208 -3.50 -6.60 1.08
N MET A 209 -4.55 -6.43 1.90
CA MET A 209 -4.76 -7.20 3.12
C MET A 209 -5.21 -8.63 2.81
N LEU A 210 -6.10 -8.81 1.83
CA LEU A 210 -6.58 -10.13 1.40
C LEU A 210 -5.45 -10.94 0.77
N ASP A 211 -4.65 -10.34 -0.10
CA ASP A 211 -3.49 -10.99 -0.72
C ASP A 211 -2.47 -11.45 0.34
N ALA A 212 -2.25 -10.64 1.37
CA ALA A 212 -1.39 -11.01 2.49
C ALA A 212 -1.95 -12.20 3.27
N ALA A 213 -3.25 -12.20 3.56
CA ALA A 213 -3.91 -13.32 4.22
C ALA A 213 -3.78 -14.61 3.41
N ASP A 214 -4.08 -14.54 2.12
CA ASP A 214 -4.03 -15.70 1.21
C ASP A 214 -2.60 -16.26 1.10
N PHE A 215 -1.59 -15.40 1.05
CA PHE A 215 -0.19 -15.83 1.08
C PHE A 215 0.14 -16.65 2.33
N TYR A 216 -0.24 -16.16 3.51
CA TYR A 216 0.07 -16.85 4.77
C TYR A 216 -0.80 -18.08 5.00
N LEU A 217 -2.06 -18.07 4.55
CA LEU A 217 -2.92 -19.26 4.57
C LEU A 217 -2.37 -20.38 3.69
N LYS A 218 -1.96 -20.09 2.46
CA LYS A 218 -1.30 -21.05 1.56
C LYS A 218 -0.03 -21.63 2.20
N LYS A 219 0.75 -20.77 2.83
CA LYS A 219 2.00 -21.18 3.50
C LYS A 219 1.75 -22.10 4.71
N GLN A 220 0.57 -21.98 5.33
CA GLN A 220 0.11 -22.83 6.43
C GLN A 220 -0.69 -24.05 5.94
N GLU A 221 -0.85 -24.24 4.64
CA GLU A 221 -1.69 -25.26 4.02
C GLU A 221 -3.14 -25.21 4.55
N ARG A 222 -3.66 -23.99 4.73
CA ARG A 222 -5.02 -23.73 5.22
C ARG A 222 -5.93 -23.26 4.11
N SER A 223 -7.23 -23.55 4.28
CA SER A 223 -8.27 -23.11 3.34
C SER A 223 -8.30 -21.59 3.18
N LEU A 224 -8.45 -21.13 1.94
CA LEU A 224 -8.67 -19.74 1.57
C LEU A 224 -10.15 -19.34 1.58
N GLY A 225 -11.06 -20.32 1.59
CA GLY A 225 -12.51 -20.10 1.62
C GLY A 225 -13.02 -19.78 3.04
N ILE A 226 -12.46 -18.76 3.67
CA ILE A 226 -12.87 -18.23 4.97
C ILE A 226 -13.33 -16.79 4.81
N SER A 227 -14.08 -16.26 5.78
CA SER A 227 -14.63 -14.92 5.69
C SER A 227 -13.57 -13.83 5.54
N GLU A 228 -13.93 -12.73 4.89
CA GLU A 228 -13.09 -11.55 4.73
C GLU A 228 -12.55 -11.05 6.08
N ASN A 229 -13.40 -10.97 7.10
CA ASN A 229 -13.00 -10.54 8.44
C ASN A 229 -11.94 -11.47 9.06
N GLU A 230 -12.02 -12.78 8.80
CA GLU A 230 -11.05 -13.74 9.28
C GLU A 230 -9.72 -13.60 8.52
N LYS A 231 -9.77 -13.43 7.21
CA LYS A 231 -8.59 -13.13 6.39
C LYS A 231 -7.87 -11.87 6.89
N ILE A 232 -8.60 -10.79 7.16
CA ILE A 232 -8.01 -9.55 7.69
C ILE A 232 -7.30 -9.79 9.03
N LYS A 233 -7.92 -10.55 9.95
CA LYS A 233 -7.27 -10.91 11.23
C LYS A 233 -5.98 -11.69 11.01
N ILE A 234 -5.97 -12.63 10.06
CA ILE A 234 -4.76 -13.40 9.71
C ILE A 234 -3.69 -12.49 9.12
N ALA A 235 -4.04 -11.57 8.24
CA ALA A 235 -3.09 -10.60 7.68
C ALA A 235 -2.47 -9.73 8.78
N ILE A 236 -3.29 -9.16 9.67
CA ILE A 236 -2.82 -8.33 10.80
C ILE A 236 -1.81 -9.11 11.65
N LYS A 237 -2.14 -10.34 12.05
CA LYS A 237 -1.28 -11.17 12.90
C LYS A 237 -0.03 -11.65 12.19
N SER A 238 -0.14 -12.03 10.91
CA SER A 238 1.00 -12.54 10.15
C SER A 238 2.03 -11.46 9.83
N LEU A 239 1.57 -10.23 9.59
CA LEU A 239 2.42 -9.07 9.35
C LEU A 239 2.82 -8.35 10.65
N GLY A 240 2.22 -8.70 11.79
CA GLY A 240 2.45 -8.00 13.06
C GLY A 240 2.10 -6.53 13.00
N LEU A 241 0.99 -6.18 12.35
CA LEU A 241 0.54 -4.78 12.20
C LEU A 241 0.07 -4.17 13.52
N ASP A 242 -0.20 -5.00 14.52
CA ASP A 242 -0.60 -4.63 15.86
C ASP A 242 0.54 -4.75 16.91
N ASP A 243 1.79 -4.85 16.47
CA ASP A 243 2.97 -5.00 17.35
C ASP A 243 3.20 -3.75 18.22
N LEU A 244 3.18 -2.57 17.62
CA LEU A 244 3.46 -1.30 18.32
C LEU A 244 2.20 -0.59 18.81
N LYS A 245 1.12 -0.65 18.02
CA LYS A 245 -0.17 0.00 18.30
C LYS A 245 -1.29 -0.86 17.75
N PRO A 246 -2.50 -0.83 18.34
CA PRO A 246 -3.66 -1.54 17.80
C PRO A 246 -3.93 -1.15 16.33
N PHE A 247 -4.15 -2.13 15.47
CA PHE A 247 -4.56 -1.90 14.09
C PHE A 247 -6.09 -2.01 13.99
N ASN A 248 -6.74 -0.89 13.67
CA ASN A 248 -8.18 -0.85 13.43
C ASN A 248 -8.49 -0.92 11.92
N PRO A 249 -9.02 -2.04 11.40
CA PRO A 249 -9.35 -2.17 9.98
C PRO A 249 -10.31 -1.09 9.47
N GLN A 250 -11.29 -0.68 10.30
CA GLN A 250 -12.30 0.32 9.92
C GLN A 250 -11.71 1.73 9.68
N GLU A 251 -10.54 2.01 10.24
CA GLU A 251 -9.85 3.29 10.10
C GLU A 251 -8.67 3.22 9.12
N ARG A 252 -8.24 2.02 8.72
CA ARG A 252 -7.03 1.80 7.95
C ARG A 252 -7.26 1.23 6.56
N ILE A 253 -8.35 0.50 6.35
CA ILE A 253 -8.71 -0.06 5.05
C ILE A 253 -9.57 0.96 4.29
N ILE A 254 -9.11 1.35 3.10
CA ILE A 254 -9.73 2.43 2.31
C ILE A 254 -11.21 2.15 2.06
N GLU A 255 -11.55 0.94 1.62
CA GLU A 255 -12.92 0.55 1.29
C GLU A 255 -13.84 0.62 2.51
N TYR A 256 -13.32 0.34 3.70
CA TYR A 256 -14.09 0.46 4.93
C TYR A 256 -14.29 1.91 5.34
N VAL A 257 -13.24 2.73 5.23
CA VAL A 257 -13.33 4.18 5.49
C VAL A 257 -14.33 4.85 4.53
N MET A 258 -14.28 4.50 3.25
CA MET A 258 -15.20 5.05 2.23
C MET A 258 -16.66 4.64 2.47
N ASN A 259 -16.90 3.49 3.06
CA ASN A 259 -18.23 2.96 3.31
C ASN A 259 -18.72 3.21 4.76
N ALA A 260 -17.96 3.93 5.59
CA ALA A 260 -18.30 4.15 7.00
C ALA A 260 -19.67 4.84 7.19
N ASP A 261 -20.02 5.77 6.29
CA ASP A 261 -21.29 6.52 6.31
C ASP A 261 -22.31 5.98 5.29
N ALA A 262 -22.07 4.81 4.70
CA ALA A 262 -23.01 4.23 3.74
C ALA A 262 -24.32 3.81 4.43
N GLU A 263 -25.44 4.04 3.76
CA GLU A 263 -26.73 3.55 4.23
C GLU A 263 -26.69 2.03 4.42
N LYS A 264 -27.28 1.55 5.52
CA LYS A 264 -27.38 0.12 5.81
C LYS A 264 -28.14 -0.60 4.69
N LYS A 265 -27.46 -1.57 4.09
CA LYS A 265 -28.09 -2.48 3.12
C LYS A 265 -28.81 -3.61 3.86
N LEU A 266 -29.70 -4.33 3.17
CA LEU A 266 -30.38 -5.50 3.75
C LEU A 266 -29.41 -6.55 4.34
N ILE A 267 -28.20 -6.66 3.78
CA ILE A 267 -27.17 -7.56 4.28
C ILE A 267 -26.56 -7.13 5.62
N ASP A 268 -26.71 -5.85 5.98
CA ASP A 268 -26.18 -5.29 7.23
C ASP A 268 -27.18 -5.41 8.39
N PHE A 269 -28.38 -5.94 8.12
CA PHE A 269 -29.41 -6.15 9.12
C PHE A 269 -29.04 -7.36 10.02
N SER A 270 -29.39 -7.27 11.29
CA SER A 270 -29.38 -8.48 12.13
C SER A 270 -30.42 -9.47 11.59
N VAL A 271 -30.26 -10.75 11.88
CA VAL A 271 -31.25 -11.77 11.52
C VAL A 271 -32.65 -11.41 12.02
N LYS A 272 -32.74 -10.80 13.21
CA LYS A 272 -33.98 -10.31 13.78
C LYS A 272 -34.56 -9.15 12.98
N ASP A 273 -33.76 -8.12 12.74
CA ASP A 273 -34.21 -6.92 12.00
C ASP A 273 -34.61 -7.27 10.56
N PHE A 274 -33.87 -8.19 9.92
CA PHE A 274 -34.22 -8.68 8.60
C PHE A 274 -35.57 -9.41 8.59
N ALA A 275 -35.85 -10.23 9.61
CA ALA A 275 -37.12 -10.91 9.72
C ALA A 275 -38.28 -9.95 10.02
N GLU A 276 -38.06 -8.95 10.89
CA GLU A 276 -39.07 -7.91 11.22
C GLU A 276 -39.37 -7.05 9.98
N GLU A 277 -38.35 -6.63 9.23
CA GLU A 277 -38.53 -5.85 7.99
C GLU A 277 -39.25 -6.69 6.91
N THR A 278 -38.92 -8.00 6.81
CA THR A 278 -39.65 -8.90 5.90
C THR A 278 -41.13 -9.04 6.22
N ALA A 279 -41.49 -8.93 7.49
CA ALA A 279 -42.88 -9.01 7.94
C ALA A 279 -43.62 -7.68 7.85
N SER A 280 -42.95 -6.59 7.50
CA SER A 280 -43.52 -5.26 7.41
C SER A 280 -44.21 -5.00 6.05
N GLU A 281 -44.73 -3.82 5.83
CA GLU A 281 -45.30 -3.36 4.55
C GLU A 281 -44.22 -2.82 3.58
N SER A 282 -42.92 -2.99 3.91
CA SER A 282 -41.82 -2.58 3.07
C SER A 282 -41.78 -3.31 1.73
N MET A 283 -41.37 -2.60 0.67
CA MET A 283 -41.19 -3.21 -0.65
C MET A 283 -39.97 -4.20 -0.71
N ALA A 284 -39.06 -4.09 0.22
CA ALA A 284 -37.88 -4.97 0.38
C ALA A 284 -37.58 -5.19 1.87
N PRO A 285 -37.19 -6.43 2.30
CA PRO A 285 -36.92 -7.61 1.48
C PRO A 285 -38.19 -8.32 0.99
N GLY A 286 -38.24 -8.65 -0.29
CA GLY A 286 -39.32 -9.43 -0.89
C GLY A 286 -38.92 -10.89 -1.11
N GLY A 287 -39.79 -11.68 -1.79
CA GLY A 287 -39.56 -13.12 -2.04
C GLY A 287 -38.25 -13.45 -2.70
N GLY A 288 -37.75 -12.58 -3.62
CA GLY A 288 -36.44 -12.72 -4.25
C GLY A 288 -35.28 -12.61 -3.25
N SER A 289 -35.33 -11.62 -2.34
CA SER A 289 -34.33 -11.44 -1.28
C SER A 289 -34.27 -12.65 -0.34
N ILE A 290 -35.47 -13.19 0.02
CA ILE A 290 -35.57 -14.37 0.89
C ILE A 290 -35.00 -15.59 0.18
N ALA A 291 -35.38 -15.84 -1.10
CA ALA A 291 -34.88 -16.98 -1.85
C ALA A 291 -33.35 -16.92 -2.01
N ALA A 292 -32.80 -15.75 -2.31
CA ALA A 292 -31.35 -15.54 -2.39
C ALA A 292 -30.66 -15.82 -1.03
N TYR A 293 -31.22 -15.33 0.07
CA TYR A 293 -30.64 -15.53 1.39
C TYR A 293 -30.65 -17.00 1.82
N VAL A 294 -31.75 -17.72 1.57
CA VAL A 294 -31.84 -19.19 1.83
C VAL A 294 -30.82 -19.94 0.97
N GLY A 295 -30.68 -19.56 -0.31
CA GLY A 295 -29.65 -20.12 -1.19
C GLY A 295 -28.23 -19.88 -0.65
N THR A 296 -27.94 -18.66 -0.22
CA THR A 296 -26.65 -18.30 0.42
C THR A 296 -26.37 -19.13 1.64
N LEU A 297 -27.35 -19.32 2.54
CA LEU A 297 -27.18 -20.19 3.71
C LEU A 297 -26.86 -21.63 3.33
N GLY A 298 -27.50 -22.18 2.29
CA GLY A 298 -27.21 -23.52 1.79
C GLY A 298 -25.78 -23.65 1.27
N VAL A 299 -25.31 -22.70 0.49
CA VAL A 299 -23.94 -22.69 -0.05
C VAL A 299 -22.93 -22.48 1.07
N SER A 300 -23.23 -21.61 2.06
CA SER A 300 -22.38 -21.40 3.24
C SER A 300 -22.19 -22.67 4.07
N LEU A 301 -23.23 -23.51 4.22
CA LEU A 301 -23.08 -24.83 4.84
C LEU A 301 -22.15 -25.74 4.05
N GLY A 302 -22.23 -25.72 2.71
CA GLY A 302 -21.30 -26.44 1.84
C GLY A 302 -19.85 -25.97 2.05
N ALA A 303 -19.62 -24.66 2.09
CA ALA A 303 -18.31 -24.07 2.37
C ALA A 303 -17.80 -24.47 3.77
N MET A 304 -18.68 -24.48 4.79
CA MET A 304 -18.33 -24.94 6.14
C MET A 304 -17.83 -26.39 6.12
N VAL A 305 -18.54 -27.29 5.45
CA VAL A 305 -18.13 -28.70 5.33
C VAL A 305 -16.78 -28.82 4.63
N ALA A 306 -16.56 -28.06 3.57
CA ALA A 306 -15.29 -28.05 2.84
C ALA A 306 -14.13 -27.55 3.75
N ASN A 307 -14.34 -26.44 4.48
CA ASN A 307 -13.36 -25.92 5.42
C ASN A 307 -13.00 -26.90 6.53
N LEU A 308 -13.99 -27.55 7.13
CA LEU A 308 -13.76 -28.59 8.14
C LEU A 308 -12.99 -29.79 7.58
N SER A 309 -13.25 -30.14 6.32
CA SER A 309 -12.59 -31.27 5.65
C SER A 309 -11.14 -30.95 5.29
N ALA A 310 -10.83 -29.69 4.95
CA ALA A 310 -9.48 -29.22 4.64
C ALA A 310 -8.52 -29.39 5.84
N HIS A 311 -9.05 -29.41 7.06
CA HIS A 311 -8.25 -29.51 8.29
C HIS A 311 -8.47 -30.84 9.03
N LYS A 312 -9.11 -31.83 8.39
CA LYS A 312 -9.39 -33.13 9.00
C LYS A 312 -8.11 -33.96 9.09
N SER A 313 -7.80 -34.45 10.27
CA SER A 313 -6.67 -35.35 10.51
C SER A 313 -6.66 -36.52 9.53
N GLY A 314 -5.53 -36.82 8.91
CA GLY A 314 -5.36 -37.85 7.90
C GLY A 314 -5.83 -37.45 6.49
N TRP A 315 -6.26 -36.18 6.28
CA TRP A 315 -6.65 -35.63 4.98
C TRP A 315 -5.73 -34.47 4.54
N ASP A 316 -4.60 -34.31 5.19
CA ASP A 316 -3.66 -33.20 4.98
C ASP A 316 -3.28 -33.02 3.50
N SER A 317 -3.08 -34.10 2.76
CA SER A 317 -2.79 -34.05 1.31
C SER A 317 -3.97 -33.58 0.43
N LYS A 318 -5.18 -33.43 1.00
CA LYS A 318 -6.39 -33.03 0.29
C LYS A 318 -6.83 -31.60 0.63
N TRP A 319 -6.05 -30.86 1.41
CA TRP A 319 -6.42 -29.51 1.87
C TRP A 319 -6.75 -28.58 0.69
N GLU A 320 -5.97 -28.62 -0.38
CA GLU A 320 -6.14 -27.76 -1.56
C GLU A 320 -7.46 -28.08 -2.30
N TYR A 321 -7.81 -29.37 -2.43
CA TYR A 321 -9.07 -29.79 -3.03
C TYR A 321 -10.27 -29.23 -2.26
N PHE A 322 -10.26 -29.29 -0.94
CA PHE A 322 -11.34 -28.76 -0.11
C PHE A 322 -11.33 -27.24 -0.03
N SER A 323 -10.14 -26.61 -0.02
CA SER A 323 -10.00 -25.14 -0.13
C SER A 323 -10.70 -24.61 -1.38
N ASN A 324 -10.46 -25.23 -2.53
CA ASN A 324 -11.09 -24.84 -3.81
C ASN A 324 -12.63 -24.92 -3.77
N TRP A 325 -13.19 -25.88 -3.05
CA TRP A 325 -14.65 -25.96 -2.86
C TRP A 325 -15.17 -24.92 -1.87
N ALA A 326 -14.42 -24.64 -0.80
CA ALA A 326 -14.77 -23.60 0.15
C ALA A 326 -14.74 -22.21 -0.50
N GLU A 327 -13.74 -21.91 -1.32
CA GLU A 327 -13.64 -20.65 -2.08
C GLU A 327 -14.82 -20.44 -3.05
N LYS A 328 -15.28 -21.51 -3.72
CA LYS A 328 -16.47 -21.44 -4.60
C LYS A 328 -17.76 -21.18 -3.82
N GLY A 329 -17.79 -21.47 -2.55
CA GLY A 329 -18.94 -21.27 -1.67
C GLY A 329 -18.93 -19.92 -0.94
N GLN A 330 -17.85 -19.15 -1.04
CA GLN A 330 -17.74 -17.79 -0.54
C GLN A 330 -18.13 -16.78 -1.64
#